data_02714457e4433f37cb0bb11e0389c1d5
#
_entry.id   02714457e4433f37cb0bb11e0389c1d5
#
_cell.length_a   1.000
_cell.length_b   1.000
_cell.length_c   1.000
_cell.angle_alpha   90.00
_cell.angle_beta   90.00
_cell.angle_gamma   90.00
#
_symmetry.space_group_name_H-M   'P 1'
#
loop_
_entity.id
_entity.type
_entity.pdbx_description
1 polymer ?
#
loop_
_entity_poly.entity_id
_entity_poly.type
_entity_poly.pdbx_seq_one_letter_code
_entity_poly.pdbx_strand_id
1 'polypeptide(L)'
;MEEIRETIQNPGVPNKRKRRRRRGTAEMLLVIFTSLVIGIVIGMVIIHTKSSKEIAAVRDELNTVIEEQSHINVTNVYVPERPLTEGKIFMNTYKKENFRIDNGFMAYFNDDGEKISHLGCDLSYHNSNVNFDELAASGCEFVMLRCGFRGYSEGGLMQDEKFEKYASEAERVGLGLGVYFFTQAVTVEEAEDEAEFVLRLIEDHKISYPVAFDTEYIDDENARTNTTEISDELRSDICKAFCERIKQEGYYPMIYASENWMRRYLNVEALKDYDLWAPQYLDENDYLYDFTMWQYTDSGNIPGVRGEVDLDISMVDYASFVPALREAYLTEGAIETVPAQIPVTDADADEDADAGLDVEISPEE
;
A
#
# COMPACT_ATOMS: atom_id res chain seq x y z
N MET A 1 87.76 -48.63 -36.62
CA MET A 1 88.15 -48.45 -38.04
C MET A 1 86.94 -47.93 -38.77
N GLU A 2 87.17 -46.84 -39.44
CA GLU A 2 86.34 -46.12 -40.39
C GLU A 2 85.21 -45.24 -39.73
N GLU A 3 85.49 -44.17 -39.75
CA GLU A 3 85.67 -42.88 -40.49
C GLU A 3 84.38 -42.05 -40.46
N ILE A 4 84.53 -41.02 -39.72
CA ILE A 4 83.60 -39.92 -39.57
C ILE A 4 83.79 -39.01 -40.79
N ARG A 5 82.76 -38.63 -41.48
CA ARG A 5 82.74 -37.43 -42.32
C ARG A 5 81.62 -36.51 -41.91
N GLU A 6 82.06 -35.40 -41.33
CA GLU A 6 81.24 -34.21 -41.08
C GLU A 6 80.71 -33.63 -42.39
N THR A 7 79.42 -33.33 -42.38
CA THR A 7 78.80 -32.41 -43.35
C THR A 7 78.25 -31.19 -42.60
N ILE A 8 78.98 -30.10 -42.63
CA ILE A 8 78.57 -28.81 -42.15
C ILE A 8 77.47 -28.29 -43.08
N GLN A 9 76.18 -28.25 -42.59
CA GLN A 9 75.06 -27.53 -43.25
C GLN A 9 75.02 -26.10 -42.76
N ASN A 10 75.19 -25.18 -43.68
CA ASN A 10 75.09 -23.73 -43.52
C ASN A 10 73.70 -23.31 -43.07
N PRO A 11 73.50 -22.53 -42.00
CA PRO A 11 72.17 -22.06 -41.59
C PRO A 11 71.71 -21.01 -42.62
N GLY A 12 70.64 -21.36 -43.29
CA GLY A 12 69.98 -20.54 -44.29
C GLY A 12 69.45 -19.23 -43.70
N VAL A 13 69.82 -18.12 -44.33
CA VAL A 13 69.42 -16.75 -44.04
C VAL A 13 67.85 -16.68 -44.04
N PRO A 14 67.15 -16.24 -43.01
CA PRO A 14 65.71 -16.17 -42.99
C PRO A 14 65.19 -15.15 -44.01
N ASN A 15 64.31 -15.59 -44.85
CA ASN A 15 63.77 -14.84 -45.99
C ASN A 15 62.90 -13.64 -45.51
N LYS A 16 63.45 -12.47 -45.47
CA LYS A 16 62.84 -11.18 -45.03
C LYS A 16 61.55 -10.83 -45.75
N ARG A 17 61.31 -11.42 -46.93
CA ARG A 17 60.05 -11.18 -47.71
C ARG A 17 58.81 -11.85 -47.11
N LYS A 18 58.88 -13.00 -46.42
CA LYS A 18 57.74 -13.66 -45.77
C LYS A 18 57.29 -12.93 -44.51
N ARG A 19 58.17 -12.27 -43.75
CA ARG A 19 57.83 -11.49 -42.55
C ARG A 19 57.07 -10.20 -42.89
N ARG A 20 57.37 -9.57 -43.99
CA ARG A 20 56.70 -8.29 -44.39
C ARG A 20 55.25 -8.56 -44.86
N ARG A 21 55.01 -9.68 -45.54
CA ARG A 21 53.66 -10.05 -46.02
C ARG A 21 52.73 -10.47 -44.86
N ARG A 22 53.24 -11.11 -43.81
CA ARG A 22 52.44 -11.48 -42.61
C ARG A 22 52.08 -10.27 -41.76
N ARG A 23 52.96 -9.25 -41.69
CA ARG A 23 52.64 -8.02 -40.96
C ARG A 23 51.55 -7.22 -41.64
N GLY A 24 51.53 -7.06 -42.92
CA GLY A 24 50.51 -6.34 -43.64
C GLY A 24 49.15 -7.00 -43.57
N THR A 25 49.06 -8.33 -43.56
CA THR A 25 47.79 -9.07 -43.38
C THR A 25 47.24 -8.95 -41.97
N ALA A 26 48.09 -8.94 -40.92
CA ALA A 26 47.66 -8.74 -39.54
C ALA A 26 47.18 -7.32 -39.30
N GLU A 27 47.84 -6.32 -39.84
CA GLU A 27 47.44 -4.91 -39.78
C GLU A 27 46.10 -4.68 -40.54
N MET A 28 45.93 -5.32 -41.71
CA MET A 28 44.69 -5.24 -42.49
C MET A 28 43.49 -5.93 -41.75
N LEU A 29 43.73 -7.07 -41.11
CA LEU A 29 42.71 -7.75 -40.30
C LEU A 29 42.33 -6.94 -39.07
N LEU A 30 43.29 -6.28 -38.42
CA LEU A 30 43.04 -5.39 -37.29
C LEU A 30 42.19 -4.19 -37.71
N VAL A 31 42.46 -3.57 -38.85
CA VAL A 31 41.70 -2.45 -39.41
C VAL A 31 40.26 -2.89 -39.73
N ILE A 32 40.09 -4.05 -40.35
CA ILE A 32 38.74 -4.59 -40.65
C ILE A 32 37.96 -4.85 -39.35
N PHE A 33 38.62 -5.47 -38.35
CA PHE A 33 37.95 -5.78 -37.07
C PHE A 33 37.56 -4.51 -36.31
N THR A 34 38.46 -3.51 -36.23
CA THR A 34 38.14 -2.23 -35.60
C THR A 34 37.05 -1.46 -36.32
N SER A 35 37.00 -1.49 -37.67
CA SER A 35 35.93 -0.87 -38.45
C SER A 35 34.60 -1.57 -38.24
N LEU A 36 34.59 -2.89 -38.08
CA LEU A 36 33.39 -3.67 -37.79
C LEU A 36 32.82 -3.32 -36.39
N VAL A 37 33.71 -3.28 -35.37
CA VAL A 37 33.33 -2.90 -34.02
C VAL A 37 32.79 -1.47 -33.96
N ILE A 38 33.45 -0.53 -34.62
CA ILE A 38 32.96 0.85 -34.71
C ILE A 38 31.57 0.90 -35.40
N GLY A 39 31.41 0.16 -36.48
CA GLY A 39 30.12 0.08 -37.19
C GLY A 39 28.99 -0.47 -36.31
N ILE A 40 29.28 -1.50 -35.51
CA ILE A 40 28.31 -2.08 -34.54
C ILE A 40 27.95 -1.04 -33.46
N VAL A 41 28.94 -0.36 -32.88
CA VAL A 41 28.71 0.66 -31.86
C VAL A 41 27.89 1.84 -32.41
N ILE A 42 28.25 2.31 -33.61
CA ILE A 42 27.46 3.36 -34.28
C ILE A 42 26.03 2.89 -34.58
N GLY A 43 25.87 1.64 -35.03
CA GLY A 43 24.55 1.05 -35.26
C GLY A 43 23.72 0.98 -33.95
N MET A 44 24.31 0.55 -32.84
CA MET A 44 23.64 0.53 -31.54
C MET A 44 23.24 1.93 -31.06
N VAL A 45 24.11 2.92 -31.24
CA VAL A 45 23.80 4.33 -30.87
C VAL A 45 22.67 4.88 -31.74
N ILE A 46 22.67 4.60 -33.04
CA ILE A 46 21.60 5.05 -33.95
C ILE A 46 20.27 4.38 -33.57
N ILE A 47 20.26 3.08 -33.31
CA ILE A 47 19.06 2.35 -32.86
C ILE A 47 18.55 2.93 -31.54
N HIS A 48 19.44 3.12 -30.57
CA HIS A 48 19.07 3.67 -29.26
C HIS A 48 18.51 5.10 -29.37
N THR A 49 19.16 5.99 -30.14
CA THR A 49 18.68 7.36 -30.33
C THR A 49 17.37 7.44 -31.13
N LYS A 50 17.18 6.53 -32.10
CA LYS A 50 15.93 6.46 -32.88
C LYS A 50 14.80 5.94 -31.97
N SER A 51 15.03 4.87 -31.20
CA SER A 51 14.08 4.34 -30.22
C SER A 51 13.70 5.38 -29.16
N SER A 52 14.69 6.12 -28.64
CA SER A 52 14.43 7.19 -27.67
C SER A 52 13.59 8.34 -28.23
N LYS A 53 13.78 8.67 -29.51
CA LYS A 53 12.96 9.70 -30.20
C LYS A 53 11.55 9.21 -30.49
N GLU A 54 11.39 7.95 -30.86
CA GLU A 54 10.08 7.33 -31.07
C GLU A 54 9.31 7.23 -29.75
N ILE A 55 9.98 6.86 -28.65
CA ILE A 55 9.38 6.86 -27.31
C ILE A 55 9.00 8.28 -26.86
N ALA A 56 9.85 9.28 -27.11
CA ALA A 56 9.53 10.68 -26.81
C ALA A 56 8.33 11.18 -27.61
N ALA A 57 8.24 10.85 -28.91
CA ALA A 57 7.12 11.24 -29.75
C ALA A 57 5.80 10.58 -29.28
N VAL A 58 5.82 9.29 -28.94
CA VAL A 58 4.65 8.58 -28.38
C VAL A 58 4.25 9.16 -27.02
N ARG A 59 5.23 9.55 -26.19
CA ARG A 59 4.96 10.23 -24.91
C ARG A 59 4.31 11.60 -25.13
N ASP A 60 4.80 12.39 -26.09
CA ASP A 60 4.24 13.71 -26.40
C ASP A 60 2.82 13.57 -26.99
N GLU A 61 2.59 12.56 -27.85
CA GLU A 61 1.27 12.25 -28.40
C GLU A 61 0.31 11.77 -27.30
N LEU A 62 0.81 10.93 -26.37
CA LEU A 62 0.05 10.48 -25.21
C LEU A 62 -0.30 11.64 -24.28
N ASN A 63 0.67 12.52 -23.99
CA ASN A 63 0.42 13.71 -23.17
C ASN A 63 -0.61 14.64 -23.83
N THR A 64 -0.59 14.78 -25.16
CA THR A 64 -1.57 15.58 -25.89
C THR A 64 -2.98 14.96 -25.79
N VAL A 65 -3.07 13.61 -25.90
CA VAL A 65 -4.34 12.90 -25.72
C VAL A 65 -4.82 12.99 -24.26
N ILE A 66 -3.92 12.93 -23.30
CA ILE A 66 -4.23 13.13 -21.88
C ILE A 66 -4.73 14.56 -21.64
N GLU A 67 -4.07 15.58 -22.21
CA GLU A 67 -4.53 16.98 -22.12
C GLU A 67 -5.89 17.20 -22.80
N GLU A 68 -6.17 16.54 -23.93
CA GLU A 68 -7.46 16.62 -24.62
C GLU A 68 -8.59 15.87 -23.87
N GLN A 69 -8.26 14.80 -23.13
CA GLN A 69 -9.22 14.06 -22.29
C GLN A 69 -9.36 14.62 -20.88
N SER A 70 -8.43 15.47 -20.41
CA SER A 70 -8.43 16.06 -19.06
C SER A 70 -9.54 17.09 -18.79
N HIS A 71 -10.52 17.21 -19.67
CA HIS A 71 -11.77 17.92 -19.38
C HIS A 71 -12.79 17.10 -18.57
N ILE A 72 -12.45 15.85 -18.17
CA ILE A 72 -13.17 15.18 -17.09
C ILE A 72 -12.63 15.80 -15.79
N ASN A 73 -13.42 16.71 -15.23
CA ASN A 73 -13.13 17.35 -13.95
C ASN A 73 -13.06 16.29 -12.83
N VAL A 74 -11.88 15.68 -12.61
CA VAL A 74 -11.59 14.83 -11.46
C VAL A 74 -11.49 15.65 -10.15
N THR A 75 -11.60 16.98 -10.27
CA THR A 75 -11.59 17.95 -9.16
C THR A 75 -12.77 17.83 -8.18
N ASN A 76 -13.66 16.84 -8.34
CA ASN A 76 -14.81 16.66 -7.46
C ASN A 76 -14.86 15.27 -6.81
N VAL A 77 -13.76 14.52 -6.73
CA VAL A 77 -13.70 13.40 -5.80
C VAL A 77 -13.58 13.98 -4.40
N TYR A 78 -14.70 14.03 -3.69
CA TYR A 78 -14.73 14.47 -2.30
C TYR A 78 -14.04 13.41 -1.45
N VAL A 79 -12.79 13.63 -1.11
CA VAL A 79 -12.13 12.92 -0.02
C VAL A 79 -12.44 13.73 1.24
N PRO A 80 -13.09 13.15 2.26
CA PRO A 80 -13.40 13.87 3.48
C PRO A 80 -12.13 14.48 4.06
N GLU A 81 -12.07 15.81 4.13
CA GLU A 81 -10.93 16.49 4.76
C GLU A 81 -10.98 16.22 6.26
N ARG A 82 -9.89 15.72 6.78
CA ARG A 82 -9.64 15.78 8.21
C ARG A 82 -9.24 17.20 8.57
N PRO A 83 -9.76 17.77 9.67
CA PRO A 83 -9.32 19.06 10.13
C PRO A 83 -7.82 18.98 10.49
N LEU A 84 -6.96 19.47 9.60
CA LEU A 84 -5.53 19.56 9.80
C LEU A 84 -5.23 20.60 10.88
N THR A 85 -4.89 20.15 12.07
CA THR A 85 -4.17 20.98 13.01
C THR A 85 -2.68 20.72 12.81
N GLU A 86 -1.96 21.66 12.17
CA GLU A 86 -0.53 21.54 11.88
C GLU A 86 0.24 21.03 13.12
N GLY A 87 0.93 19.89 12.95
CA GLY A 87 1.86 19.36 13.95
C GLY A 87 1.23 18.70 15.18
N LYS A 88 -0.07 18.41 15.19
CA LYS A 88 -0.72 17.69 16.29
C LYS A 88 -1.23 16.33 15.86
N ILE A 89 -1.23 15.38 16.79
CA ILE A 89 -1.88 14.09 16.67
C ILE A 89 -3.40 14.34 16.68
N PHE A 90 -4.12 13.73 15.73
CA PHE A 90 -5.57 13.82 15.71
C PHE A 90 -6.15 12.96 16.83
N MET A 91 -7.03 13.56 17.61
CA MET A 91 -7.71 12.91 18.71
C MET A 91 -9.14 12.60 18.33
N ASN A 92 -9.67 11.50 18.88
CA ASN A 92 -11.07 11.13 18.71
C ASN A 92 -11.99 12.27 19.17
N THR A 93 -12.87 12.70 18.26
CA THR A 93 -13.87 13.76 18.49
C THR A 93 -15.29 13.23 18.44
N TYR A 94 -15.49 11.93 18.25
CA TYR A 94 -16.82 11.34 18.22
C TYR A 94 -17.50 11.44 19.58
N LYS A 95 -18.77 11.85 19.59
CA LYS A 95 -19.56 11.97 20.79
C LYS A 95 -20.11 10.60 21.21
N LYS A 96 -19.87 10.19 22.44
CA LYS A 96 -20.28 8.88 22.96
C LYS A 96 -21.80 8.67 22.86
N GLU A 97 -22.59 9.70 23.13
CA GLU A 97 -24.04 9.69 23.06
C GLU A 97 -24.61 9.51 21.65
N ASN A 98 -23.78 9.70 20.63
CA ASN A 98 -24.15 9.53 19.24
C ASN A 98 -23.93 8.08 18.74
N PHE A 99 -23.19 7.26 19.50
CA PHE A 99 -23.14 5.82 19.28
C PHE A 99 -24.36 5.15 19.92
N ARG A 100 -25.09 4.38 19.15
CA ARG A 100 -26.26 3.64 19.65
C ARG A 100 -26.58 2.42 18.77
N ILE A 101 -27.32 1.48 19.34
CA ILE A 101 -27.76 0.31 18.59
C ILE A 101 -28.92 0.70 17.66
N ASP A 102 -28.75 0.42 16.39
CA ASP A 102 -29.75 0.51 15.33
C ASP A 102 -29.94 -0.85 14.66
N ASN A 103 -31.16 -1.35 14.64
CA ASN A 103 -31.50 -2.66 14.10
C ASN A 103 -30.66 -3.84 14.65
N GLY A 104 -30.15 -3.71 15.87
CA GLY A 104 -29.35 -4.73 16.54
C GLY A 104 -27.83 -4.58 16.37
N PHE A 105 -27.36 -3.57 15.64
CA PHE A 105 -25.96 -3.30 15.38
C PHE A 105 -25.56 -1.91 15.87
N MET A 106 -24.27 -1.72 16.17
CA MET A 106 -23.73 -0.41 16.49
C MET A 106 -23.86 0.53 15.29
N ALA A 107 -24.23 1.78 15.55
CA ALA A 107 -24.29 2.82 14.55
C ALA A 107 -23.93 4.18 15.18
N TYR A 108 -23.39 5.08 14.37
CA TYR A 108 -23.13 6.46 14.77
C TYR A 108 -24.06 7.42 14.03
N PHE A 109 -24.60 8.37 14.78
CA PHE A 109 -25.51 9.39 14.29
C PHE A 109 -24.89 10.77 14.45
N ASN A 110 -25.13 11.67 13.52
CA ASN A 110 -24.73 13.07 13.67
C ASN A 110 -25.64 13.81 14.69
N ASP A 111 -25.33 15.08 14.96
CA ASP A 111 -26.10 15.89 15.91
C ASP A 111 -27.54 16.17 15.44
N ASP A 112 -27.80 16.05 14.15
CA ASP A 112 -29.15 16.17 13.58
C ASP A 112 -29.94 14.85 13.69
N GLY A 113 -29.31 13.79 14.18
CA GLY A 113 -29.91 12.46 14.37
C GLY A 113 -29.94 11.61 13.10
N GLU A 114 -29.19 11.95 12.09
CA GLU A 114 -29.02 11.14 10.86
C GLU A 114 -27.93 10.10 11.08
N LYS A 115 -28.18 8.84 10.68
CA LYS A 115 -27.15 7.80 10.68
C LYS A 115 -26.12 8.11 9.60
N ILE A 116 -24.87 8.23 10.00
CA ILE A 116 -23.75 8.50 9.09
C ILE A 116 -22.74 7.36 9.01
N SER A 117 -22.85 6.36 9.89
CA SER A 117 -21.97 5.19 9.83
C SER A 117 -22.52 4.08 8.95
N HIS A 118 -21.62 3.29 8.40
CA HIS A 118 -21.87 2.12 7.55
C HIS A 118 -21.51 0.85 8.31
N LEU A 119 -22.40 -0.15 8.30
CA LEU A 119 -22.18 -1.43 8.97
C LEU A 119 -21.34 -2.34 8.10
N GLY A 120 -20.33 -2.96 8.69
CA GLY A 120 -19.49 -3.96 8.07
C GLY A 120 -19.14 -5.12 9.00
N CYS A 121 -18.39 -6.05 8.46
CA CYS A 121 -17.70 -7.08 9.21
C CYS A 121 -16.37 -7.41 8.55
N ASP A 122 -15.42 -7.94 9.33
CA ASP A 122 -14.21 -8.47 8.73
C ASP A 122 -14.20 -10.00 8.77
N LEU A 123 -13.61 -10.59 7.72
CA LEU A 123 -13.66 -12.02 7.46
C LEU A 123 -12.29 -12.55 7.03
N SER A 124 -12.02 -13.76 7.46
CA SER A 124 -10.83 -14.51 7.06
C SER A 124 -11.15 -15.99 6.91
N TYR A 125 -10.13 -16.83 6.73
CA TYR A 125 -10.31 -18.28 6.68
C TYR A 125 -10.91 -18.86 8.00
N HIS A 126 -10.81 -18.14 9.10
CA HIS A 126 -11.40 -18.54 10.38
C HIS A 126 -12.94 -18.55 10.33
N ASN A 127 -13.54 -17.69 9.53
CA ASN A 127 -14.99 -17.62 9.36
C ASN A 127 -15.45 -18.67 8.33
N SER A 128 -16.08 -19.74 8.82
CA SER A 128 -16.50 -20.84 7.95
C SER A 128 -17.83 -20.59 7.28
N ASN A 129 -17.91 -20.80 5.96
CA ASN A 129 -19.15 -20.85 5.17
C ASN A 129 -20.08 -19.64 5.36
N VAL A 130 -19.64 -18.49 4.87
CA VAL A 130 -20.44 -17.26 4.81
C VAL A 130 -21.48 -17.38 3.69
N ASN A 131 -22.72 -17.03 4.00
CA ASN A 131 -23.80 -16.82 3.04
C ASN A 131 -23.93 -15.33 2.74
N PHE A 132 -23.30 -14.90 1.66
CA PHE A 132 -23.22 -13.48 1.31
C PHE A 132 -24.60 -12.87 0.93
N ASP A 133 -25.54 -13.66 0.43
CA ASP A 133 -26.92 -13.17 0.17
C ASP A 133 -27.63 -12.81 1.48
N GLU A 134 -27.51 -13.63 2.52
CA GLU A 134 -28.04 -13.32 3.85
C GLU A 134 -27.29 -12.17 4.52
N LEU A 135 -25.97 -12.12 4.36
CA LEU A 135 -25.13 -11.05 4.91
C LEU A 135 -25.52 -9.69 4.32
N ALA A 136 -25.64 -9.57 3.01
CA ALA A 136 -26.09 -8.34 2.37
C ALA A 136 -27.53 -7.97 2.77
N ALA A 137 -28.43 -8.96 2.89
CA ALA A 137 -29.81 -8.74 3.32
C ALA A 137 -29.94 -8.32 4.79
N SER A 138 -28.91 -8.53 5.63
CA SER A 138 -28.91 -8.13 7.04
C SER A 138 -28.71 -6.63 7.26
N GLY A 139 -28.34 -5.89 6.22
CA GLY A 139 -27.95 -4.48 6.28
C GLY A 139 -26.45 -4.26 6.38
N CYS A 140 -25.64 -5.31 6.25
CA CYS A 140 -24.20 -5.18 6.05
C CYS A 140 -23.93 -4.42 4.73
N GLU A 141 -23.08 -3.40 4.77
CA GLU A 141 -22.79 -2.53 3.64
C GLU A 141 -21.41 -2.82 3.03
N PHE A 142 -20.47 -3.32 3.85
CA PHE A 142 -19.12 -3.66 3.40
C PHE A 142 -18.50 -4.84 4.15
N VAL A 143 -17.47 -5.40 3.57
CA VAL A 143 -16.62 -6.40 4.22
C VAL A 143 -15.14 -6.00 4.10
N MET A 144 -14.38 -6.24 5.17
CA MET A 144 -12.93 -6.22 5.15
C MET A 144 -12.42 -7.66 5.11
N LEU A 145 -11.75 -8.07 4.03
CA LEU A 145 -11.28 -9.43 3.86
C LEU A 145 -9.79 -9.57 4.10
N ARG A 146 -9.38 -10.53 4.93
CA ARG A 146 -7.97 -10.86 4.97
C ARG A 146 -7.52 -11.42 3.63
N CYS A 147 -6.72 -10.66 2.90
CA CYS A 147 -6.19 -11.13 1.62
C CYS A 147 -4.96 -12.03 1.81
N GLY A 148 -4.21 -11.85 2.90
CA GLY A 148 -3.04 -12.64 3.19
C GLY A 148 -2.39 -12.26 4.52
N PHE A 149 -1.27 -12.90 4.79
CA PHE A 149 -0.50 -12.68 6.01
C PHE A 149 0.97 -13.08 5.82
N ARG A 150 1.84 -12.54 6.68
CA ARG A 150 3.21 -13.03 6.83
C ARG A 150 3.30 -13.96 8.04
N GLY A 151 3.94 -15.12 7.89
CA GLY A 151 4.08 -16.11 8.95
C GLY A 151 4.94 -15.60 10.11
N TYR A 152 4.58 -15.98 11.35
CA TYR A 152 5.21 -15.48 12.60
C TYR A 152 6.70 -15.76 12.71
N SER A 153 7.15 -16.97 12.34
CA SER A 153 8.52 -17.42 12.57
C SER A 153 9.41 -17.29 11.35
N GLU A 154 8.97 -17.80 10.22
CA GLU A 154 9.77 -17.87 8.99
C GLU A 154 9.58 -16.68 8.07
N GLY A 155 8.54 -15.87 8.29
CA GLY A 155 8.29 -14.65 7.55
C GLY A 155 7.84 -14.87 6.09
N GLY A 156 7.35 -16.07 5.75
CA GLY A 156 6.82 -16.35 4.41
C GLY A 156 5.49 -15.65 4.17
N LEU A 157 5.28 -15.13 2.95
CA LEU A 157 4.01 -14.54 2.53
C LEU A 157 3.02 -15.63 2.14
N MET A 158 1.81 -15.53 2.64
CA MET A 158 0.74 -16.50 2.38
C MET A 158 -0.58 -15.78 2.08
N GLN A 159 -1.27 -16.27 1.04
CA GLN A 159 -2.64 -15.84 0.74
C GLN A 159 -3.61 -16.49 1.72
N ASP A 160 -4.66 -15.77 2.12
CA ASP A 160 -5.77 -16.36 2.86
C ASP A 160 -6.58 -17.29 1.93
N GLU A 161 -6.82 -18.53 2.36
CA GLU A 161 -7.46 -19.55 1.51
C GLU A 161 -8.92 -19.25 1.13
N LYS A 162 -9.57 -18.31 1.81
CA LYS A 162 -10.94 -17.89 1.54
C LYS A 162 -11.03 -16.62 0.71
N PHE A 163 -9.94 -15.87 0.59
CA PHE A 163 -9.93 -14.55 0.00
C PHE A 163 -10.61 -14.48 -1.36
N GLU A 164 -10.14 -15.24 -2.34
CA GLU A 164 -10.69 -15.22 -3.70
C GLU A 164 -12.20 -15.50 -3.76
N LYS A 165 -12.60 -16.51 -2.98
CA LYS A 165 -14.01 -16.88 -2.92
C LYS A 165 -14.85 -15.77 -2.30
N TYR A 166 -14.38 -15.22 -1.18
CA TYR A 166 -15.15 -14.21 -0.43
C TYR A 166 -15.19 -12.88 -1.17
N ALA A 167 -14.09 -12.48 -1.81
CA ALA A 167 -14.05 -11.29 -2.65
C ALA A 167 -15.03 -11.38 -3.82
N SER A 168 -15.01 -12.50 -4.56
CA SER A 168 -15.97 -12.73 -5.65
C SER A 168 -17.42 -12.74 -5.19
N GLU A 169 -17.71 -13.31 -4.01
CA GLU A 169 -19.08 -13.34 -3.47
C GLU A 169 -19.54 -11.96 -2.96
N ALA A 170 -18.65 -11.19 -2.31
CA ALA A 170 -18.94 -9.81 -1.89
C ALA A 170 -19.28 -8.93 -3.10
N GLU A 171 -18.47 -9.00 -4.16
CA GLU A 171 -18.75 -8.31 -5.42
C GLU A 171 -20.06 -8.74 -6.07
N ARG A 172 -20.37 -10.05 -6.06
CA ARG A 172 -21.61 -10.61 -6.63
C ARG A 172 -22.86 -10.03 -5.97
N VAL A 173 -22.84 -9.85 -4.65
CA VAL A 173 -23.99 -9.32 -3.89
C VAL A 173 -23.96 -7.80 -3.76
N GLY A 174 -22.90 -7.13 -4.21
CA GLY A 174 -22.76 -5.67 -4.21
C GLY A 174 -22.34 -5.07 -2.87
N LEU A 175 -21.72 -5.85 -1.98
CA LEU A 175 -21.08 -5.32 -0.78
C LEU A 175 -19.82 -4.52 -1.15
N GLY A 176 -19.56 -3.45 -0.41
CA GLY A 176 -18.27 -2.76 -0.46
C GLY A 176 -17.15 -3.73 -0.07
N LEU A 177 -16.04 -3.71 -0.82
CA LEU A 177 -14.92 -4.62 -0.62
C LEU A 177 -13.67 -3.85 -0.23
N GLY A 178 -13.20 -4.06 0.99
CA GLY A 178 -11.87 -3.71 1.46
C GLY A 178 -11.08 -4.96 1.80
N VAL A 179 -9.78 -4.78 2.00
CA VAL A 179 -8.90 -5.90 2.35
C VAL A 179 -7.95 -5.51 3.48
N TYR A 180 -7.47 -6.51 4.23
CA TYR A 180 -6.37 -6.31 5.16
C TYR A 180 -5.30 -7.40 5.00
N PHE A 181 -4.07 -7.02 5.32
CA PHE A 181 -2.93 -7.90 5.33
C PHE A 181 -2.33 -7.95 6.74
N PHE A 182 -2.34 -9.13 7.35
CA PHE A 182 -1.78 -9.34 8.68
C PHE A 182 -0.26 -9.42 8.61
N THR A 183 0.41 -8.37 9.11
CA THR A 183 1.84 -8.20 8.99
C THR A 183 2.64 -8.92 10.06
N GLN A 184 3.82 -9.36 9.68
CA GLN A 184 4.93 -9.69 10.56
C GLN A 184 6.24 -9.13 9.98
N ALA A 185 6.15 -8.03 9.23
CA ALA A 185 7.32 -7.32 8.71
C ALA A 185 8.16 -6.73 9.84
N VAL A 186 9.46 -6.88 9.73
CA VAL A 186 10.45 -6.35 10.69
C VAL A 186 11.43 -5.37 10.01
N THR A 187 11.30 -5.19 8.72
CA THR A 187 12.02 -4.19 7.91
C THR A 187 11.10 -3.48 6.93
N VAL A 188 11.53 -2.33 6.43
CA VAL A 188 10.82 -1.56 5.40
C VAL A 188 10.66 -2.37 4.11
N GLU A 189 11.72 -3.08 3.69
CA GLU A 189 11.70 -3.91 2.49
C GLU A 189 10.68 -5.04 2.59
N GLU A 190 10.52 -5.63 3.78
CA GLU A 190 9.49 -6.65 4.00
C GLU A 190 8.08 -6.08 3.89
N ALA A 191 7.84 -4.84 4.34
CA ALA A 191 6.55 -4.18 4.18
C ALA A 191 6.25 -3.83 2.71
N GLU A 192 7.26 -3.43 1.96
CA GLU A 192 7.14 -3.24 0.51
C GLU A 192 6.82 -4.56 -0.21
N ASP A 193 7.47 -5.67 0.18
CA ASP A 193 7.15 -7.00 -0.34
C ASP A 193 5.71 -7.44 -0.01
N GLU A 194 5.22 -7.12 1.20
CA GLU A 194 3.82 -7.35 1.61
C GLU A 194 2.85 -6.55 0.75
N ALA A 195 3.12 -5.27 0.53
CA ALA A 195 2.30 -4.43 -0.33
C ALA A 195 2.27 -4.95 -1.78
N GLU A 196 3.41 -5.32 -2.35
CA GLU A 196 3.49 -5.94 -3.67
C GLU A 196 2.70 -7.27 -3.75
N PHE A 197 2.72 -8.04 -2.67
CA PHE A 197 1.94 -9.28 -2.60
C PHE A 197 0.44 -8.98 -2.59
N VAL A 198 -0.01 -8.02 -1.77
CA VAL A 198 -1.41 -7.57 -1.71
C VAL A 198 -1.87 -7.05 -3.07
N LEU A 199 -1.09 -6.17 -3.70
CA LEU A 199 -1.44 -5.59 -5.00
C LEU A 199 -1.70 -6.65 -6.06
N ARG A 200 -0.91 -7.72 -6.09
CA ARG A 200 -1.14 -8.85 -7.02
C ARG A 200 -2.41 -9.64 -6.70
N LEU A 201 -2.80 -9.74 -5.42
CA LEU A 201 -4.02 -10.45 -5.03
C LEU A 201 -5.29 -9.68 -5.38
N ILE A 202 -5.22 -8.35 -5.34
CA ILE A 202 -6.41 -7.50 -5.49
C ILE A 202 -6.57 -6.89 -6.89
N GLU A 203 -5.63 -7.13 -7.83
CA GLU A 203 -5.62 -6.47 -9.14
C GLU A 203 -6.89 -6.73 -9.98
N ASP A 204 -7.47 -7.92 -9.85
CA ASP A 204 -8.68 -8.34 -10.57
C ASP A 204 -9.98 -8.06 -9.79
N HIS A 205 -9.89 -7.46 -8.59
CA HIS A 205 -11.03 -7.19 -7.72
C HIS A 205 -11.43 -5.71 -7.70
N LYS A 206 -12.72 -5.45 -7.48
CA LYS A 206 -13.28 -4.08 -7.37
C LYS A 206 -13.17 -3.58 -5.94
N ILE A 207 -11.97 -3.19 -5.55
CA ILE A 207 -11.73 -2.63 -4.22
C ILE A 207 -12.41 -1.27 -4.10
N SER A 208 -13.34 -1.14 -3.17
CA SER A 208 -14.11 0.08 -2.89
C SER A 208 -14.01 0.57 -1.45
N TYR A 209 -13.29 -0.18 -0.62
CA TYR A 209 -12.92 0.16 0.75
C TYR A 209 -11.40 0.11 0.89
N PRO A 210 -10.84 0.55 2.03
CA PRO A 210 -9.39 0.62 2.18
C PRO A 210 -8.66 -0.72 2.06
N VAL A 211 -7.35 -0.60 1.78
CA VAL A 211 -6.34 -1.67 1.93
C VAL A 211 -5.62 -1.43 3.24
N ALA A 212 -5.91 -2.23 4.25
CA ALA A 212 -5.43 -2.03 5.60
C ALA A 212 -4.14 -2.82 5.89
N PHE A 213 -3.19 -2.15 6.52
CA PHE A 213 -2.00 -2.74 7.14
C PHE A 213 -2.36 -3.11 8.57
N ASP A 214 -2.52 -4.39 8.83
CA ASP A 214 -2.91 -4.92 10.13
C ASP A 214 -1.66 -5.20 10.98
N THR A 215 -1.40 -4.32 11.95
CA THR A 215 -0.25 -4.39 12.85
C THR A 215 -0.71 -4.42 14.30
N GLU A 216 -0.39 -5.53 14.96
CA GLU A 216 -0.84 -5.78 16.32
C GLU A 216 0.14 -6.61 17.15
N TYR A 217 -0.08 -6.64 18.47
CA TYR A 217 0.63 -7.55 19.36
C TYR A 217 0.10 -8.97 19.20
N ILE A 218 1.02 -9.91 19.04
CA ILE A 218 0.70 -11.34 18.95
C ILE A 218 1.17 -12.03 20.22
N ASP A 219 0.27 -12.74 20.90
CA ASP A 219 0.61 -13.54 22.09
C ASP A 219 1.25 -14.88 21.69
N ASP A 220 2.39 -14.78 21.01
CA ASP A 220 3.24 -15.91 20.61
C ASP A 220 4.70 -15.49 20.74
N GLU A 221 5.48 -16.30 21.45
CA GLU A 221 6.91 -16.04 21.68
C GLU A 221 7.75 -16.03 20.39
N ASN A 222 7.23 -16.61 19.31
CA ASN A 222 7.88 -16.63 18.01
C ASN A 222 7.46 -15.45 17.09
N ALA A 223 6.54 -14.60 17.56
CA ALA A 223 6.07 -13.47 16.76
C ALA A 223 7.21 -12.48 16.51
N ARG A 224 7.55 -12.29 15.24
CA ARG A 224 8.68 -11.46 14.79
C ARG A 224 8.54 -10.00 15.20
N THR A 225 7.32 -9.49 15.21
CA THR A 225 7.00 -8.09 15.56
C THR A 225 7.00 -7.79 17.04
N ASN A 226 7.00 -8.80 17.92
CA ASN A 226 7.02 -8.60 19.38
C ASN A 226 8.43 -8.32 19.94
N THR A 227 9.45 -8.28 19.09
CA THR A 227 10.82 -8.05 19.55
C THR A 227 11.05 -6.59 19.96
N THR A 228 11.84 -6.39 21.02
CA THR A 228 12.30 -5.06 21.46
C THR A 228 13.41 -4.48 20.56
N GLU A 229 13.90 -5.25 19.61
CA GLU A 229 14.94 -4.80 18.66
C GLU A 229 14.40 -3.85 17.59
N ILE A 230 13.07 -3.80 17.41
CA ILE A 230 12.42 -2.90 16.45
C ILE A 230 11.99 -1.64 17.20
N SER A 231 12.58 -0.49 16.85
CA SER A 231 12.18 0.80 17.46
C SER A 231 10.81 1.27 16.98
N ASP A 232 10.20 2.19 17.72
CA ASP A 232 8.90 2.79 17.37
C ASP A 232 8.98 3.54 16.02
N GLU A 233 10.13 4.16 15.74
CA GLU A 233 10.38 4.82 14.45
C GLU A 233 10.41 3.80 13.32
N LEU A 234 11.15 2.68 13.48
CA LEU A 234 11.23 1.65 12.45
C LEU A 234 9.86 0.98 12.21
N ARG A 235 9.09 0.72 13.28
CA ARG A 235 7.72 0.19 13.13
C ARG A 235 6.83 1.14 12.34
N SER A 236 6.96 2.43 12.59
CA SER A 236 6.20 3.46 11.88
C SER A 236 6.65 3.59 10.42
N ASP A 237 7.95 3.48 10.14
CA ASP A 237 8.47 3.46 8.77
C ASP A 237 8.02 2.21 8.00
N ILE A 238 7.91 1.05 8.66
CA ILE A 238 7.32 -0.17 8.12
C ILE A 238 5.84 0.06 7.73
N CYS A 239 5.02 0.62 8.63
CA CYS A 239 3.63 0.98 8.32
C CYS A 239 3.54 1.92 7.12
N LYS A 240 4.38 2.96 7.09
CA LYS A 240 4.42 3.95 6.00
C LYS A 240 4.81 3.32 4.67
N ALA A 241 5.82 2.45 4.66
CA ALA A 241 6.29 1.81 3.44
C ALA A 241 5.16 1.02 2.74
N PHE A 242 4.42 0.23 3.52
CA PHE A 242 3.24 -0.46 2.99
C PHE A 242 2.19 0.53 2.47
N CYS A 243 1.78 1.50 3.30
CA CYS A 243 0.73 2.44 2.95
C CYS A 243 1.08 3.28 1.72
N GLU A 244 2.31 3.79 1.63
CA GLU A 244 2.76 4.57 0.48
C GLU A 244 2.81 3.71 -0.79
N ARG A 245 3.22 2.44 -0.70
CA ARG A 245 3.23 1.55 -1.85
C ARG A 245 1.82 1.25 -2.37
N ILE A 246 0.86 1.01 -1.47
CA ILE A 246 -0.56 0.85 -1.79
C ILE A 246 -1.12 2.11 -2.47
N LYS A 247 -0.80 3.29 -1.91
CA LYS A 247 -1.23 4.59 -2.44
C LYS A 247 -0.65 4.88 -3.83
N GLN A 248 0.61 4.52 -4.06
CA GLN A 248 1.26 4.68 -5.37
C GLN A 248 0.57 3.91 -6.49
N GLU A 249 -0.19 2.87 -6.18
CA GLU A 249 -1.01 2.13 -7.14
C GLU A 249 -2.48 2.57 -7.16
N GLY A 250 -2.80 3.73 -6.55
CA GLY A 250 -4.12 4.33 -6.57
C GLY A 250 -5.16 3.65 -5.69
N TYR A 251 -4.73 2.82 -4.73
CA TYR A 251 -5.60 2.29 -3.68
C TYR A 251 -5.55 3.18 -2.44
N TYR A 252 -6.56 3.07 -1.59
CA TYR A 252 -6.68 3.86 -0.37
C TYR A 252 -6.10 3.09 0.83
N PRO A 253 -4.95 3.52 1.40
CA PRO A 253 -4.34 2.82 2.53
C PRO A 253 -5.03 3.14 3.85
N MET A 254 -4.97 2.20 4.79
CA MET A 254 -5.45 2.32 6.16
C MET A 254 -4.52 1.55 7.10
N ILE A 255 -4.51 1.88 8.38
CA ILE A 255 -3.77 1.14 9.41
C ILE A 255 -4.78 0.59 10.41
N TYR A 256 -4.71 -0.74 10.66
CA TYR A 256 -5.39 -1.35 11.80
C TYR A 256 -4.40 -1.50 12.95
N ALA A 257 -4.73 -0.91 14.10
CA ALA A 257 -3.92 -1.02 15.31
C ALA A 257 -4.73 -0.72 16.58
N SER A 258 -4.51 -1.48 17.65
CA SER A 258 -5.09 -1.18 18.96
C SER A 258 -4.50 0.10 19.54
N GLU A 259 -5.24 0.78 20.43
CA GLU A 259 -4.75 1.97 21.12
C GLU A 259 -3.44 1.72 21.86
N ASN A 260 -3.34 0.57 22.55
CA ASN A 260 -2.14 0.19 23.27
C ASN A 260 -0.93 0.02 22.33
N TRP A 261 -1.16 -0.55 21.13
CA TRP A 261 -0.11 -0.71 20.13
C TRP A 261 0.33 0.65 19.57
N MET A 262 -0.62 1.51 19.21
CA MET A 262 -0.36 2.88 18.77
C MET A 262 0.46 3.67 19.78
N ARG A 263 0.10 3.61 21.07
CA ARG A 263 0.75 4.41 22.12
C ARG A 263 2.15 3.94 22.51
N ARG A 264 2.42 2.63 22.41
CA ARG A 264 3.64 2.03 22.95
C ARG A 264 4.69 1.71 21.89
N TYR A 265 4.27 1.51 20.67
CA TYR A 265 5.13 0.91 19.64
C TYR A 265 5.12 1.64 18.31
N LEU A 266 4.32 2.70 18.19
CA LEU A 266 4.22 3.47 16.96
C LEU A 266 4.44 4.97 17.22
N ASN A 267 5.08 5.65 16.29
CA ASN A 267 5.14 7.11 16.26
C ASN A 267 3.87 7.63 15.57
N VAL A 268 2.84 7.93 16.38
CA VAL A 268 1.51 8.34 15.91
C VAL A 268 1.57 9.60 15.04
N GLU A 269 2.48 10.55 15.37
CA GLU A 269 2.64 11.77 14.57
C GLU A 269 3.12 11.46 13.15
N ALA A 270 3.97 10.45 12.98
CA ALA A 270 4.45 10.03 11.68
C ALA A 270 3.39 9.32 10.83
N LEU A 271 2.31 8.83 11.47
CA LEU A 271 1.23 8.06 10.83
C LEU A 271 -0.08 8.84 10.69
N LYS A 272 -0.11 10.10 11.10
CA LYS A 272 -1.33 10.94 11.17
C LYS A 272 -2.07 11.13 9.84
N ASP A 273 -1.38 10.93 8.72
CA ASP A 273 -1.95 11.13 7.37
C ASP A 273 -2.69 9.89 6.83
N TYR A 274 -2.66 8.78 7.60
CA TYR A 274 -3.38 7.56 7.26
C TYR A 274 -4.63 7.40 8.11
N ASP A 275 -5.67 6.84 7.50
CA ASP A 275 -6.88 6.46 8.20
C ASP A 275 -6.61 5.31 9.16
N LEU A 276 -7.30 5.32 10.29
CA LEU A 276 -7.14 4.32 11.33
C LEU A 276 -8.40 3.47 11.47
N TRP A 277 -8.23 2.16 11.46
CA TRP A 277 -9.21 1.16 11.85
C TRP A 277 -8.89 0.72 13.29
N ALA A 278 -9.75 1.12 14.21
CA ALA A 278 -9.52 1.01 15.65
C ALA A 278 -10.27 -0.20 16.23
N PRO A 279 -9.59 -1.25 16.70
CA PRO A 279 -10.23 -2.28 17.52
C PRO A 279 -10.43 -1.79 18.95
N GLN A 280 -11.67 -1.81 19.41
CA GLN A 280 -12.01 -1.56 20.80
C GLN A 280 -13.34 -2.19 21.17
N TYR A 281 -13.32 -3.26 21.95
CA TYR A 281 -14.47 -4.12 22.27
C TYR A 281 -15.13 -3.67 23.59
N LEU A 282 -15.66 -2.46 23.61
CA LEU A 282 -16.31 -1.84 24.75
C LEU A 282 -17.71 -1.36 24.37
N ASP A 283 -18.59 -1.25 25.38
CA ASP A 283 -19.95 -0.71 25.20
C ASP A 283 -19.93 0.77 24.77
N GLU A 284 -18.88 1.49 25.16
CA GLU A 284 -18.65 2.89 24.80
C GLU A 284 -17.29 3.04 24.13
N ASN A 285 -17.23 3.76 23.02
CA ASN A 285 -15.96 4.09 22.38
C ASN A 285 -15.25 5.18 23.20
N ASP A 286 -14.03 4.86 23.67
CA ASP A 286 -13.12 5.80 24.32
C ASP A 286 -11.72 5.74 23.71
N TYR A 287 -11.61 5.21 22.51
CA TYR A 287 -10.38 5.18 21.74
C TYR A 287 -9.79 6.59 21.62
N LEU A 288 -8.51 6.72 21.96
CA LEU A 288 -7.88 8.03 22.16
C LEU A 288 -7.69 8.82 20.88
N TYR A 289 -7.28 8.14 19.80
CA TYR A 289 -6.92 8.77 18.53
C TYR A 289 -8.11 8.85 17.59
N ASP A 290 -8.05 9.78 16.64
CA ASP A 290 -9.01 9.83 15.55
C ASP A 290 -8.98 8.56 14.72
N PHE A 291 -10.16 8.07 14.34
CA PHE A 291 -10.33 6.87 13.53
C PHE A 291 -11.47 7.07 12.53
N THR A 292 -11.44 6.31 11.48
CA THR A 292 -12.50 6.33 10.45
C THR A 292 -13.27 5.01 10.37
N MET A 293 -12.74 3.96 10.99
CA MET A 293 -13.40 2.67 11.13
C MET A 293 -13.20 2.14 12.55
N TRP A 294 -14.27 1.58 13.14
CA TRP A 294 -14.25 0.99 14.47
C TRP A 294 -14.71 -0.46 14.42
N GLN A 295 -13.80 -1.37 14.76
CA GLN A 295 -14.14 -2.77 15.07
C GLN A 295 -14.63 -2.81 16.52
N TYR A 296 -15.95 -2.88 16.69
CA TYR A 296 -16.56 -2.68 18.00
C TYR A 296 -16.80 -3.98 18.78
N THR A 297 -16.64 -5.14 18.15
CA THR A 297 -16.71 -6.45 18.79
C THR A 297 -15.97 -7.51 17.97
N ASP A 298 -15.36 -8.46 18.65
CA ASP A 298 -14.71 -9.67 18.12
C ASP A 298 -15.60 -10.93 18.24
N SER A 299 -16.82 -10.78 18.77
CA SER A 299 -17.74 -11.86 19.09
C SER A 299 -19.19 -11.53 18.71
N GLY A 300 -19.34 -10.76 17.63
CA GLY A 300 -20.63 -10.37 17.08
C GLY A 300 -21.35 -11.51 16.40
N ASN A 301 -22.62 -11.28 16.11
CA ASN A 301 -23.45 -12.17 15.31
C ASN A 301 -24.19 -11.38 14.26
N ILE A 302 -24.05 -11.79 12.99
CA ILE A 302 -24.74 -11.18 11.85
C ILE A 302 -25.32 -12.28 10.96
N PRO A 303 -26.56 -12.13 10.43
CA PRO A 303 -27.10 -13.09 9.47
C PRO A 303 -26.13 -13.30 8.29
N GLY A 304 -26.02 -14.56 7.86
CA GLY A 304 -25.10 -14.94 6.80
C GLY A 304 -23.74 -15.45 7.28
N VAL A 305 -23.30 -15.08 8.50
CA VAL A 305 -22.07 -15.62 9.09
C VAL A 305 -22.43 -16.63 10.20
N ARG A 306 -21.80 -17.77 10.16
CA ARG A 306 -22.00 -18.79 11.19
C ARG A 306 -20.96 -18.68 12.29
N GLY A 307 -21.42 -18.50 13.52
CA GLY A 307 -20.58 -18.32 14.70
C GLY A 307 -20.30 -16.85 14.98
N GLU A 308 -19.33 -16.61 15.81
CA GLU A 308 -18.88 -15.27 16.15
C GLU A 308 -18.08 -14.65 14.98
N VAL A 309 -18.20 -13.34 14.82
CA VAL A 309 -17.56 -12.57 13.76
C VAL A 309 -17.27 -11.16 14.26
N ASP A 310 -16.18 -10.61 13.78
CA ASP A 310 -15.81 -9.23 14.03
C ASP A 310 -16.75 -8.29 13.28
N LEU A 311 -17.33 -7.32 14.01
CA LEU A 311 -18.25 -6.35 13.44
C LEU A 311 -17.66 -4.94 13.51
N ASP A 312 -17.87 -4.23 12.41
CA ASP A 312 -17.31 -2.92 12.16
C ASP A 312 -18.36 -1.89 11.87
N ILE A 313 -18.04 -0.63 12.19
CA ILE A 313 -18.70 0.52 11.58
C ILE A 313 -17.66 1.43 10.94
N SER A 314 -17.93 1.88 9.73
CA SER A 314 -17.15 2.93 9.07
C SER A 314 -17.86 4.27 9.22
N MET A 315 -17.13 5.31 9.64
CA MET A 315 -17.62 6.70 9.73
C MET A 315 -17.52 7.42 8.39
N VAL A 316 -16.89 6.78 7.41
CA VAL A 316 -16.62 7.31 6.08
C VAL A 316 -17.24 6.39 5.04
N ASP A 317 -17.95 6.97 4.09
CA ASP A 317 -18.47 6.25 2.91
C ASP A 317 -17.35 6.09 1.87
N TYR A 318 -16.47 5.12 2.09
CA TYR A 318 -15.37 4.83 1.18
C TYR A 318 -15.84 4.42 -0.23
N ALA A 319 -16.96 3.72 -0.32
CA ALA A 319 -17.51 3.26 -1.59
C ALA A 319 -17.88 4.43 -2.52
N SER A 320 -18.12 5.62 -1.96
CA SER A 320 -18.48 6.81 -2.74
C SER A 320 -17.30 7.44 -3.49
N PHE A 321 -16.04 7.22 -3.06
CA PHE A 321 -14.89 7.88 -3.66
C PHE A 321 -13.68 6.98 -3.98
N VAL A 322 -13.46 5.89 -3.25
CA VAL A 322 -12.28 5.00 -3.50
C VAL A 322 -12.25 4.45 -4.93
N PRO A 323 -13.36 3.98 -5.52
CA PRO A 323 -13.36 3.54 -6.91
C PRO A 323 -12.96 4.66 -7.89
N ALA A 324 -13.39 5.89 -7.63
CA ALA A 324 -13.07 7.04 -8.48
C ALA A 324 -11.58 7.44 -8.36
N LEU A 325 -10.97 7.30 -7.17
CA LEU A 325 -9.51 7.49 -7.00
C LEU A 325 -8.74 6.45 -7.82
N ARG A 326 -9.16 5.20 -7.77
CA ARG A 326 -8.53 4.13 -8.55
C ARG A 326 -8.67 4.34 -10.06
N GLU A 327 -9.84 4.76 -10.53
CA GLU A 327 -10.08 5.07 -11.94
C GLU A 327 -9.23 6.26 -12.40
N ALA A 328 -9.15 7.32 -11.59
CA ALA A 328 -8.30 8.46 -11.87
C ALA A 328 -6.81 8.06 -11.97
N TYR A 329 -6.34 7.23 -11.05
CA TYR A 329 -4.97 6.69 -11.12
C TYR A 329 -4.72 5.90 -12.41
N LEU A 330 -5.64 5.03 -12.81
CA LEU A 330 -5.49 4.21 -14.02
C LEU A 330 -5.52 5.05 -15.32
N THR A 331 -6.18 6.21 -15.30
CA THR A 331 -6.33 7.09 -16.48
C THR A 331 -5.25 8.16 -16.56
N GLU A 332 -4.82 8.71 -15.43
CA GLU A 332 -3.94 9.90 -15.38
C GLU A 332 -2.51 9.54 -14.89
N GLY A 333 -2.28 8.33 -14.40
CA GLY A 333 -1.05 7.94 -13.72
C GLY A 333 -1.04 8.43 -12.26
N ALA A 334 0.09 8.21 -11.54
CA ALA A 334 0.20 8.54 -10.12
C ALA A 334 -0.25 9.99 -9.85
N ILE A 335 -1.36 10.14 -9.13
CA ILE A 335 -1.89 11.44 -8.75
C ILE A 335 -1.05 11.95 -7.57
N GLU A 336 -0.33 13.06 -7.77
CA GLU A 336 0.09 13.85 -6.62
C GLU A 336 -1.20 14.37 -5.97
N THR A 337 -1.55 13.84 -4.80
CA THR A 337 -2.69 14.33 -4.02
C THR A 337 -2.39 15.76 -3.59
N VAL A 338 -2.88 16.71 -4.36
CA VAL A 338 -2.96 18.10 -3.92
C VAL A 338 -4.14 18.16 -2.95
N PRO A 339 -3.96 18.58 -1.68
CA PRO A 339 -5.08 18.81 -0.79
C PRO A 339 -6.02 19.82 -1.44
N ALA A 340 -7.31 19.47 -1.58
CA ALA A 340 -8.29 20.40 -2.08
C ALA A 340 -8.41 21.55 -1.07
N GLN A 341 -8.06 22.78 -1.49
CA GLN A 341 -8.31 23.97 -0.70
C GLN A 341 -9.82 24.27 -0.79
N ILE A 342 -10.54 23.99 0.30
CA ILE A 342 -11.92 24.49 0.46
C ILE A 342 -11.84 26.01 0.74
N PRO A 343 -12.60 26.86 0.04
CA PRO A 343 -12.70 28.26 0.41
C PRO A 343 -13.36 28.35 1.80
N VAL A 344 -12.61 28.81 2.76
CA VAL A 344 -13.12 29.19 4.09
C VAL A 344 -14.12 30.32 3.88
N THR A 345 -15.41 30.03 4.06
CA THR A 345 -16.39 31.08 4.25
C THR A 345 -16.22 31.59 5.67
N ASP A 346 -15.77 32.83 5.80
CA ASP A 346 -15.70 33.56 7.06
C ASP A 346 -17.07 33.48 7.76
N ALA A 347 -17.16 32.70 8.81
CA ALA A 347 -18.20 32.79 9.80
C ALA A 347 -17.55 32.82 11.18
N ASP A 348 -17.47 34.05 11.70
CA ASP A 348 -17.38 34.46 13.09
C ASP A 348 -16.22 33.90 13.93
N ALA A 349 -15.13 34.67 13.94
CA ALA A 349 -14.16 34.66 15.00
C ALA A 349 -14.80 35.29 16.27
N ASP A 350 -15.13 34.42 17.24
CA ASP A 350 -15.28 34.88 18.64
C ASP A 350 -14.00 34.54 19.41
N GLU A 351 -13.25 35.59 19.73
CA GLU A 351 -12.17 35.58 20.71
C GLU A 351 -12.75 35.29 22.11
N ASP A 352 -12.06 34.45 22.83
CA ASP A 352 -11.87 34.41 24.29
C ASP A 352 -12.04 33.00 24.87
N ALA A 353 -10.92 32.33 25.16
CA ALA A 353 -10.72 31.65 26.44
C ALA A 353 -9.29 31.05 26.53
N ASP A 354 -8.41 31.89 27.06
CA ASP A 354 -7.19 31.45 27.74
C ASP A 354 -7.59 30.73 29.04
N ALA A 355 -7.36 29.43 29.13
CA ALA A 355 -7.35 28.69 30.38
C ALA A 355 -6.26 27.63 30.33
N GLY A 356 -5.08 28.02 30.80
CA GLY A 356 -3.99 27.10 31.11
C GLY A 356 -4.44 26.04 32.12
N LEU A 357 -4.23 24.80 31.75
CA LEU A 357 -4.23 23.66 32.68
C LEU A 357 -2.85 23.02 32.67
N ASP A 358 -2.05 23.43 33.68
CA ASP A 358 -0.86 22.70 34.11
C ASP A 358 -1.30 21.37 34.72
N VAL A 359 -0.97 20.27 34.08
CA VAL A 359 -1.11 18.92 34.64
C VAL A 359 0.24 18.46 35.15
N GLU A 360 0.44 18.58 36.47
CA GLU A 360 1.53 17.91 37.18
C GLU A 360 1.33 16.39 37.12
N ILE A 361 2.31 15.70 36.56
CA ILE A 361 2.40 14.24 36.57
C ILE A 361 3.20 13.85 37.81
N SER A 362 2.55 13.25 38.81
CA SER A 362 3.20 12.57 39.93
C SER A 362 3.51 11.12 39.50
N PRO A 363 4.71 10.60 39.87
CA PRO A 363 5.02 9.18 39.69
C PRO A 363 4.67 8.42 40.95
N GLU A 364 3.70 7.50 40.88
CA GLU A 364 3.57 6.44 41.93
C GLU A 364 3.18 5.12 41.26
N GLU A 365 4.10 4.15 41.54
CA GLU A 365 4.11 2.70 41.67
C GLU A 365 3.48 1.79 40.61
#